data_63dde405cf9cb4bdc68d11b1c331dde8
#
_entry.id   63dde405cf9cb4bdc68d11b1c331dde8
#
_cell.length_a   1.000
_cell.length_b   1.000
_cell.length_c   1.000
_cell.angle_alpha   90.00
_cell.angle_beta   90.00
_cell.angle_gamma   90.00
#
_symmetry.space_group_name_H-M   'P 1'
#
loop_
_entity.id
_entity.type
_entity.pdbx_description
1 polymer ?
#
loop_
_entity_poly.entity_id
_entity_poly.type
_entity_poly.pdbx_seq_one_letter_code
_entity_poly.pdbx_strand_id
1 'polypeptide(L)'
;ELVNIGIAAILGAFLLYKGFVQYKIDESDYLNLSQILLTVGFILVWFILLKLRKSHKMMIGTYKSYCMLFFLIIELGLNMGIDISHFSYEKIGEYQAYVQETESVLKQIRKLDADPFYRIENDIRYEQRNCNDAMLLGYPSITHYSSVLPYSVSKYASEEGMSSYPGSLSVVYKKEEANAEAAGRNGIKYLITKSLPDNMQGWTLFSQDASVNILKNTAYQPMIRFENEKCETRIESVENGKIATKLFNENEKPEKLIILIPWHQGWQLKLDGKDIVPDKYKSAMMEVMIPIGNHELTMNFHPVYLKEGTIVSVISTVLFFGLLFVNHRKSRKRLLILPERGIIY
;
A
#
# COMPACT_ATOMS: atom_id res chain seq x y z
N GLU A 1 22.60 28.21 -23.90
CA GLU A 1 22.01 27.36 -24.98
C GLU A 1 22.82 26.10 -25.23
N LEU A 2 24.13 26.17 -25.42
CA LEU A 2 25.03 25.01 -25.52
C LEU A 2 24.91 24.05 -24.34
N VAL A 3 24.73 24.58 -23.13
CA VAL A 3 24.51 23.77 -21.91
C VAL A 3 23.22 22.97 -21.98
N ASN A 4 22.10 23.58 -22.43
CA ASN A 4 20.81 22.87 -22.55
C ASN A 4 20.82 21.81 -23.65
N ILE A 5 21.53 22.05 -24.73
CA ILE A 5 21.75 21.06 -25.82
C ILE A 5 22.63 19.92 -25.30
N GLY A 6 23.67 20.23 -24.53
CA GLY A 6 24.53 19.24 -23.89
C GLY A 6 23.77 18.35 -22.91
N ILE A 7 22.90 18.93 -22.07
CA ILE A 7 22.07 18.19 -21.11
C ILE A 7 21.08 17.28 -21.85
N ALA A 8 20.40 17.77 -22.89
CA ALA A 8 19.47 16.97 -23.68
C ALA A 8 20.17 15.81 -24.39
N ALA A 9 21.37 16.04 -24.94
CA ALA A 9 22.18 15.01 -25.57
C ALA A 9 22.67 13.95 -24.58
N ILE A 10 23.09 14.36 -23.37
CA ILE A 10 23.52 13.46 -22.29
C ILE A 10 22.34 12.62 -21.79
N LEU A 11 21.17 13.24 -21.58
CA LEU A 11 19.94 12.53 -21.17
C LEU A 11 19.49 11.54 -22.26
N GLY A 12 19.52 11.94 -23.54
CA GLY A 12 19.21 11.07 -24.66
C GLY A 12 20.19 9.90 -24.76
N ALA A 13 21.48 10.14 -24.63
CA ALA A 13 22.50 9.08 -24.64
C ALA A 13 22.37 8.15 -23.42
N PHE A 14 22.04 8.68 -22.24
CA PHE A 14 21.80 7.88 -21.04
C PHE A 14 20.55 6.99 -21.18
N LEU A 15 19.47 7.52 -21.74
CA LEU A 15 18.23 6.74 -22.00
C LEU A 15 18.48 5.64 -23.05
N LEU A 16 19.21 5.95 -24.12
CA LEU A 16 19.61 4.98 -25.12
C LEU A 16 20.54 3.90 -24.56
N TYR A 17 21.48 4.29 -23.71
CA TYR A 17 22.38 3.36 -23.03
C TYR A 17 21.60 2.45 -22.06
N LYS A 18 20.72 3.02 -21.23
CA LYS A 18 19.88 2.23 -20.34
C LYS A 18 18.97 1.27 -21.10
N GLY A 19 18.33 1.74 -22.17
CA GLY A 19 17.49 0.90 -23.03
C GLY A 19 18.27 -0.24 -23.66
N PHE A 20 19.47 0.03 -24.16
CA PHE A 20 20.34 -0.99 -24.78
C PHE A 20 20.86 -2.01 -23.77
N VAL A 21 21.26 -1.56 -22.57
CA VAL A 21 21.75 -2.44 -21.50
C VAL A 21 20.63 -3.30 -20.94
N GLN A 22 19.45 -2.73 -20.74
CA GLN A 22 18.29 -3.45 -20.20
C GLN A 22 17.73 -4.48 -21.20
N TYR A 23 17.69 -4.12 -22.49
CA TYR A 23 17.34 -5.06 -23.57
C TYR A 23 18.29 -6.26 -23.64
N LYS A 24 19.59 -6.06 -23.34
CA LYS A 24 20.59 -7.13 -23.42
C LYS A 24 20.65 -8.01 -22.16
N ILE A 25 20.19 -7.54 -21.02
CA ILE A 25 20.27 -8.24 -19.72
C ILE A 25 19.00 -9.03 -19.41
N ASP A 26 17.83 -8.52 -19.75
CA ASP A 26 16.58 -9.07 -19.18
C ASP A 26 15.66 -9.80 -20.18
N GLU A 27 15.92 -9.79 -21.50
CA GLU A 27 14.91 -10.26 -22.48
C GLU A 27 13.48 -9.72 -22.21
N SER A 28 13.35 -8.77 -21.28
CA SER A 28 12.05 -8.24 -20.85
C SER A 28 11.64 -7.09 -21.76
N ASP A 29 10.39 -7.14 -22.23
CA ASP A 29 9.73 -6.22 -23.17
C ASP A 29 9.62 -4.74 -22.70
N TYR A 30 10.38 -4.31 -21.69
CA TYR A 30 10.24 -2.99 -21.07
C TYR A 30 10.72 -1.82 -21.93
N LEU A 31 11.49 -2.05 -22.98
CA LEU A 31 11.89 -1.02 -23.94
C LEU A 31 11.84 -1.57 -25.36
N ASN A 32 10.66 -1.42 -25.95
CA ASN A 32 10.48 -1.77 -27.36
C ASN A 32 11.27 -0.76 -28.24
N LEU A 33 11.89 -1.25 -29.32
CA LEU A 33 12.59 -0.43 -30.32
C LEU A 33 11.74 0.77 -30.79
N SER A 34 10.43 0.58 -30.89
CA SER A 34 9.48 1.63 -31.24
C SER A 34 9.45 2.79 -30.25
N GLN A 35 9.55 2.54 -28.94
CA GLN A 35 9.61 3.57 -27.91
C GLN A 35 10.91 4.38 -27.98
N ILE A 36 12.02 3.70 -28.23
CA ILE A 36 13.33 4.35 -28.41
C ILE A 36 13.29 5.26 -29.63
N LEU A 37 12.79 4.77 -30.77
CA LEU A 37 12.67 5.56 -32.00
C LEU A 37 11.72 6.74 -31.85
N LEU A 38 10.60 6.55 -31.15
CA LEU A 38 9.66 7.61 -30.83
C LEU A 38 10.31 8.72 -29.98
N THR A 39 11.02 8.33 -28.92
CA THR A 39 11.73 9.26 -28.03
C THR A 39 12.79 10.06 -28.79
N VAL A 40 13.59 9.39 -29.64
CA VAL A 40 14.56 10.06 -30.50
C VAL A 40 13.88 11.03 -31.47
N GLY A 41 12.77 10.62 -32.07
CA GLY A 41 11.96 11.45 -32.94
C GLY A 41 11.46 12.73 -32.24
N PHE A 42 10.95 12.61 -31.03
CA PHE A 42 10.52 13.76 -30.23
C PHE A 42 11.68 14.69 -29.88
N ILE A 43 12.82 14.15 -29.48
CA ILE A 43 14.04 14.97 -29.20
C ILE A 43 14.44 15.77 -30.44
N LEU A 44 14.42 15.16 -31.62
CA LEU A 44 14.75 15.84 -32.90
C LEU A 44 13.75 16.97 -33.21
N VAL A 45 12.45 16.69 -33.07
CA VAL A 45 11.40 17.71 -33.30
C VAL A 45 11.54 18.85 -32.31
N TRP A 46 11.75 18.58 -31.01
CA TRP A 46 12.03 19.61 -30.02
C TRP A 46 13.25 20.46 -30.36
N PHE A 47 14.33 19.83 -30.83
CA PHE A 47 15.53 20.54 -31.28
C PHE A 47 15.24 21.48 -32.46
N ILE A 48 14.46 21.02 -33.45
CA ILE A 48 14.03 21.80 -34.61
C ILE A 48 13.14 22.99 -34.16
N LEU A 49 12.17 22.75 -33.29
CA LEU A 49 11.28 23.81 -32.75
C LEU A 49 12.06 24.88 -31.98
N LEU A 50 13.03 24.48 -31.18
CA LEU A 50 13.91 25.42 -30.45
C LEU A 50 14.78 26.23 -31.39
N LYS A 51 15.31 25.62 -32.46
CA LYS A 51 16.10 26.32 -33.49
C LYS A 51 15.25 27.30 -34.29
N LEU A 52 14.03 26.91 -34.68
CA LEU A 52 13.05 27.77 -35.35
C LEU A 52 12.58 28.95 -34.47
N ARG A 53 12.49 28.76 -33.16
CA ARG A 53 12.17 29.83 -32.19
C ARG A 53 13.18 30.96 -32.26
N LYS A 54 14.44 30.70 -32.57
CA LYS A 54 15.54 31.68 -32.67
C LYS A 54 15.51 32.45 -33.99
N SER A 55 14.89 31.91 -35.03
CA SER A 55 14.76 32.53 -36.33
C SER A 55 13.67 33.61 -36.32
N HIS A 56 14.05 34.89 -36.56
CA HIS A 56 13.11 36.02 -36.65
C HIS A 56 12.15 35.94 -37.83
N LYS A 57 12.27 34.96 -38.73
CA LYS A 57 11.46 34.77 -39.93
C LYS A 57 10.13 34.03 -39.70
N MET A 58 9.85 33.49 -38.52
CA MET A 58 8.61 32.78 -38.24
C MET A 58 7.75 33.50 -37.22
N MET A 59 6.58 33.85 -37.69
CA MET A 59 5.34 34.28 -37.01
C MET A 59 5.36 34.64 -35.50
N ILE A 60 4.53 35.63 -35.16
CA ILE A 60 4.20 36.19 -33.86
C ILE A 60 4.37 35.19 -32.69
N GLY A 61 5.08 35.64 -31.63
CA GLY A 61 5.51 34.81 -30.50
C GLY A 61 4.44 33.93 -29.84
N THR A 62 3.17 34.33 -29.95
CA THR A 62 2.02 33.58 -29.39
C THR A 62 1.78 32.27 -30.13
N TYR A 63 1.84 32.25 -31.47
CA TYR A 63 1.64 31.04 -32.27
C TYR A 63 2.74 30.00 -32.03
N LYS A 64 3.96 30.43 -31.81
CA LYS A 64 5.10 29.51 -31.46
C LYS A 64 4.84 28.79 -30.16
N SER A 65 4.28 29.48 -29.18
CA SER A 65 3.94 28.90 -27.88
C SER A 65 2.80 27.89 -28.01
N TYR A 66 1.79 28.17 -28.81
CA TYR A 66 0.71 27.23 -29.08
C TYR A 66 1.18 25.98 -29.84
N CYS A 67 2.06 26.13 -30.83
CA CYS A 67 2.65 24.98 -31.53
C CYS A 67 3.47 24.10 -30.58
N MET A 68 4.27 24.71 -29.69
CA MET A 68 5.03 23.93 -28.69
C MET A 68 4.11 23.23 -27.70
N LEU A 69 3.04 23.89 -27.24
CA LEU A 69 2.05 23.28 -26.35
C LEU A 69 1.30 22.13 -27.03
N PHE A 70 0.88 22.32 -28.27
CA PHE A 70 0.21 21.28 -29.06
C PHE A 70 1.11 20.05 -29.25
N PHE A 71 2.37 20.29 -29.57
CA PHE A 71 3.34 19.18 -29.72
C PHE A 71 3.60 18.45 -28.40
N LEU A 72 3.69 19.19 -27.27
CA LEU A 72 3.80 18.60 -25.93
C LEU A 72 2.59 17.71 -25.59
N ILE A 73 1.38 18.16 -25.93
CA ILE A 73 0.15 17.38 -25.70
C ILE A 73 0.17 16.07 -26.51
N ILE A 74 0.63 16.14 -27.76
CA ILE A 74 0.76 14.94 -28.61
C ILE A 74 1.80 13.98 -28.00
N GLU A 75 2.96 14.48 -27.61
CA GLU A 75 4.03 13.70 -27.00
C GLU A 75 3.54 12.98 -25.74
N LEU A 76 2.93 13.71 -24.81
CA LEU A 76 2.38 13.15 -23.58
C LEU A 76 1.27 12.14 -23.86
N GLY A 77 0.37 12.46 -24.82
CA GLY A 77 -0.71 11.55 -25.20
C GLY A 77 -0.22 10.23 -25.80
N LEU A 78 0.78 10.29 -26.66
CA LEU A 78 1.36 9.08 -27.26
C LEU A 78 2.14 8.26 -26.23
N ASN A 79 2.97 8.88 -25.39
CA ASN A 79 3.67 8.17 -24.33
C ASN A 79 2.67 7.53 -23.35
N MET A 80 1.65 8.27 -22.91
CA MET A 80 0.60 7.73 -22.05
C MET A 80 -0.16 6.56 -22.73
N GLY A 81 -0.46 6.68 -24.01
CA GLY A 81 -1.13 5.60 -24.78
C GLY A 81 -0.29 4.34 -24.84
N ILE A 82 1.03 4.47 -25.05
CA ILE A 82 1.96 3.36 -25.07
C ILE A 82 2.05 2.73 -23.67
N ASP A 83 2.27 3.51 -22.64
CA ASP A 83 2.35 3.01 -21.25
C ASP A 83 1.08 2.25 -20.87
N ILE A 84 -0.09 2.84 -21.13
CA ILE A 84 -1.38 2.21 -20.88
C ILE A 84 -1.51 0.88 -21.64
N SER A 85 -1.04 0.79 -22.88
CA SER A 85 -1.15 -0.43 -23.70
C SER A 85 -0.32 -1.61 -23.14
N HIS A 86 0.72 -1.33 -22.34
CA HIS A 86 1.58 -2.35 -21.72
C HIS A 86 1.06 -2.82 -20.34
N PHE A 87 0.07 -2.13 -19.76
CA PHE A 87 -0.57 -2.64 -18.55
C PHE A 87 -1.51 -3.80 -18.89
N SER A 88 -1.35 -4.91 -18.20
CA SER A 88 -2.36 -5.97 -18.22
C SER A 88 -3.56 -5.50 -17.40
N TYR A 89 -4.69 -5.32 -18.07
CA TYR A 89 -5.96 -4.96 -17.43
C TYR A 89 -6.77 -6.22 -17.16
N GLU A 90 -7.29 -6.32 -15.94
CA GLU A 90 -8.35 -7.29 -15.67
C GLU A 90 -9.67 -6.82 -16.28
N LYS A 91 -10.47 -7.78 -16.74
CA LYS A 91 -11.83 -7.47 -17.11
C LYS A 91 -12.62 -7.11 -15.86
N ILE A 92 -13.21 -5.92 -15.84
CA ILE A 92 -13.97 -5.40 -14.69
C ILE A 92 -14.97 -6.43 -14.14
N GLY A 93 -15.65 -7.17 -15.03
CA GLY A 93 -16.62 -8.19 -14.64
C GLY A 93 -16.01 -9.37 -13.87
N GLU A 94 -14.81 -9.80 -14.21
CA GLU A 94 -14.12 -10.90 -13.52
C GLU A 94 -13.69 -10.49 -12.11
N TYR A 95 -13.14 -9.27 -11.96
CA TYR A 95 -12.81 -8.72 -10.66
C TYR A 95 -14.04 -8.50 -9.78
N GLN A 96 -15.12 -7.97 -10.34
CA GLN A 96 -16.37 -7.79 -9.61
C GLN A 96 -16.97 -9.13 -9.12
N ALA A 97 -16.92 -10.18 -9.96
CA ALA A 97 -17.37 -11.51 -9.58
C ALA A 97 -16.52 -12.08 -8.41
N TYR A 98 -15.20 -11.93 -8.48
CA TYR A 98 -14.29 -12.31 -7.41
C TYR A 98 -14.59 -11.57 -6.08
N VAL A 99 -14.81 -10.26 -6.14
CA VAL A 99 -15.16 -9.45 -4.96
C VAL A 99 -16.47 -9.92 -4.35
N GLN A 100 -17.52 -10.12 -5.17
CA GLN A 100 -18.83 -10.59 -4.70
C GLN A 100 -18.77 -11.98 -4.08
N GLU A 101 -18.03 -12.91 -4.70
CA GLU A 101 -17.78 -14.25 -4.18
C GLU A 101 -17.10 -14.18 -2.80
N THR A 102 -16.02 -13.43 -2.70
CA THR A 102 -15.26 -13.25 -1.44
C THR A 102 -16.10 -12.59 -0.36
N GLU A 103 -16.83 -11.53 -0.66
CA GLU A 103 -17.72 -10.87 0.31
C GLU A 103 -18.84 -11.81 0.82
N SER A 104 -19.40 -12.65 -0.06
CA SER A 104 -20.42 -13.64 0.33
C SER A 104 -19.86 -14.62 1.36
N VAL A 105 -18.66 -15.15 1.10
CA VAL A 105 -17.96 -16.07 1.99
C VAL A 105 -17.62 -15.40 3.33
N LEU A 106 -17.11 -14.17 3.31
CA LEU A 106 -16.81 -13.40 4.53
C LEU A 106 -18.07 -13.16 5.38
N LYS A 107 -19.22 -12.86 4.74
CA LYS A 107 -20.51 -12.73 5.45
C LYS A 107 -20.92 -14.03 6.09
N GLN A 108 -20.72 -15.16 5.41
CA GLN A 108 -21.00 -16.49 5.96
C GLN A 108 -20.13 -16.81 7.19
N ILE A 109 -18.82 -16.57 7.12
CA ILE A 109 -17.90 -16.77 8.25
C ILE A 109 -18.33 -15.91 9.45
N ARG A 110 -18.57 -14.62 9.23
CA ARG A 110 -18.98 -13.69 10.30
C ARG A 110 -20.32 -14.05 10.95
N LYS A 111 -21.23 -14.67 10.21
CA LYS A 111 -22.51 -15.13 10.75
C LYS A 111 -22.37 -16.36 11.66
N LEU A 112 -21.40 -17.21 11.37
CA LEU A 112 -21.18 -18.48 12.06
C LEU A 112 -20.14 -18.39 13.19
N ASP A 113 -19.34 -17.36 13.19
CA ASP A 113 -18.28 -17.13 14.20
C ASP A 113 -18.43 -15.75 14.84
N ALA A 114 -18.68 -15.76 16.14
CA ALA A 114 -18.85 -14.54 16.94
C ALA A 114 -17.52 -13.91 17.42
N ASP A 115 -16.39 -14.59 17.23
CA ASP A 115 -15.08 -14.04 17.56
C ASP A 115 -14.79 -12.81 16.66
N PRO A 116 -14.54 -11.63 17.21
CA PRO A 116 -14.36 -10.42 16.40
C PRO A 116 -12.95 -10.24 15.85
N PHE A 117 -11.97 -11.08 16.27
CA PHE A 117 -10.56 -10.77 16.01
C PHE A 117 -9.70 -11.99 15.69
N TYR A 118 -9.73 -12.40 14.45
CA TYR A 118 -8.91 -13.47 13.87
C TYR A 118 -8.51 -13.12 12.45
N ARG A 119 -7.55 -13.86 11.91
CA ARG A 119 -7.12 -13.73 10.51
C ARG A 119 -7.79 -14.75 9.62
N ILE A 120 -8.07 -14.31 8.41
CA ILE A 120 -8.56 -15.13 7.29
C ILE A 120 -7.51 -15.04 6.19
N GLU A 121 -7.13 -16.18 5.63
CA GLU A 121 -6.35 -16.20 4.40
C GLU A 121 -7.25 -16.60 3.24
N ASN A 122 -7.06 -15.92 2.11
CA ASN A 122 -7.85 -16.14 0.91
C ASN A 122 -6.92 -16.62 -0.23
N ASP A 123 -7.12 -17.85 -0.65
CA ASP A 123 -6.43 -18.49 -1.76
C ASP A 123 -7.31 -18.62 -3.01
N ILE A 124 -8.47 -17.93 -3.05
CA ILE A 124 -9.28 -17.79 -4.27
C ILE A 124 -8.51 -16.86 -5.22
N ARG A 125 -7.33 -17.25 -5.61
CA ARG A 125 -6.49 -16.33 -6.35
C ARG A 125 -6.84 -16.24 -7.80
N TYR A 126 -6.88 -15.00 -8.23
CA TYR A 126 -6.59 -14.59 -9.55
C TYR A 126 -5.10 -14.17 -9.60
N GLU A 127 -4.23 -15.06 -10.09
CA GLU A 127 -2.83 -14.78 -10.44
C GLU A 127 -2.05 -13.82 -9.50
N GLN A 128 -1.74 -14.19 -8.27
CA GLN A 128 -0.86 -13.45 -7.34
C GLN A 128 -1.25 -11.98 -7.03
N ARG A 129 -2.42 -11.48 -7.46
CA ARG A 129 -2.80 -10.07 -7.40
C ARG A 129 -3.58 -9.64 -6.15
N ASN A 130 -3.90 -10.56 -5.26
CA ASN A 130 -4.74 -10.28 -4.08
C ASN A 130 -3.97 -9.84 -2.83
N CYS A 131 -2.73 -9.35 -2.96
CA CYS A 131 -1.89 -9.04 -1.80
C CYS A 131 -2.51 -8.03 -0.82
N ASN A 132 -3.39 -7.15 -1.29
CA ASN A 132 -4.03 -6.13 -0.44
C ASN A 132 -5.57 -6.23 -0.42
N ASP A 133 -6.15 -7.29 -0.94
CA ASP A 133 -7.60 -7.48 -0.98
C ASP A 133 -8.21 -7.55 0.42
N ALA A 134 -7.47 -8.06 1.40
CA ALA A 134 -7.88 -8.05 2.80
C ALA A 134 -8.18 -6.62 3.32
N MET A 135 -7.37 -5.63 2.93
CA MET A 135 -7.62 -4.22 3.27
C MET A 135 -8.85 -3.67 2.56
N LEU A 136 -9.05 -4.03 1.28
CA LEU A 136 -10.18 -3.58 0.48
C LEU A 136 -11.51 -4.19 0.98
N LEU A 137 -11.50 -5.48 1.33
CA LEU A 137 -12.68 -6.24 1.74
C LEU A 137 -12.89 -6.26 3.26
N GLY A 138 -12.03 -5.59 4.02
CA GLY A 138 -12.18 -5.35 5.46
C GLY A 138 -12.10 -6.61 6.32
N TYR A 139 -11.08 -7.45 6.11
CA TYR A 139 -10.78 -8.58 6.99
C TYR A 139 -9.30 -8.63 7.36
N PRO A 140 -8.90 -9.10 8.55
CA PRO A 140 -7.51 -9.28 8.91
C PRO A 140 -6.88 -10.45 8.13
N SER A 141 -5.71 -10.23 7.56
CA SER A 141 -4.90 -11.24 6.85
C SER A 141 -3.42 -11.01 7.13
N ILE A 142 -2.59 -12.01 6.88
CA ILE A 142 -1.13 -11.87 6.85
C ILE A 142 -0.67 -11.43 5.46
N THR A 143 -1.35 -11.92 4.43
CA THR A 143 -1.00 -11.64 3.03
C THR A 143 -1.19 -10.17 2.74
N HIS A 144 -0.08 -9.48 2.47
CA HIS A 144 -0.08 -8.06 2.08
C HIS A 144 1.19 -7.66 1.34
N TYR A 145 1.11 -6.54 0.63
CA TYR A 145 2.23 -5.83 0.02
C TYR A 145 2.30 -4.41 0.55
N SER A 146 3.49 -3.96 0.90
CA SER A 146 3.74 -2.57 1.25
C SER A 146 5.16 -2.17 0.83
N SER A 147 5.29 -1.12 0.02
CA SER A 147 6.59 -0.55 -0.38
C SER A 147 7.41 0.00 0.80
N VAL A 148 6.80 0.10 1.98
CA VAL A 148 7.43 0.56 3.24
C VAL A 148 7.31 -0.48 4.35
N LEU A 149 7.26 -1.77 4.00
CA LEU A 149 7.17 -2.84 4.98
C LEU A 149 8.40 -2.84 5.89
N PRO A 150 8.22 -2.75 7.24
CA PRO A 150 9.35 -2.77 8.16
C PRO A 150 10.13 -4.10 8.07
N TYR A 151 11.46 -4.00 8.07
CA TYR A 151 12.35 -5.18 8.06
C TYR A 151 12.02 -6.19 9.16
N SER A 152 11.65 -5.71 10.36
CA SER A 152 11.27 -6.57 11.48
C SER A 152 10.05 -7.43 11.16
N VAL A 153 9.08 -6.92 10.41
CA VAL A 153 7.85 -7.64 10.03
C VAL A 153 8.16 -8.73 9.00
N SER A 154 8.94 -8.41 7.95
CA SER A 154 9.35 -9.41 6.96
C SER A 154 10.24 -10.48 7.56
N LYS A 155 11.12 -10.10 8.52
CA LYS A 155 11.94 -11.04 9.28
C LYS A 155 11.08 -11.99 10.14
N TYR A 156 10.10 -11.44 10.88
CA TYR A 156 9.16 -12.25 11.67
C TYR A 156 8.39 -13.25 10.79
N ALA A 157 7.88 -12.78 9.66
CA ALA A 157 7.15 -13.64 8.73
C ALA A 157 8.01 -14.80 8.22
N SER A 158 9.28 -14.53 7.90
CA SER A 158 10.26 -15.56 7.52
C SER A 158 10.55 -16.56 8.66
N GLU A 159 10.71 -16.05 9.88
CA GLU A 159 10.93 -16.90 11.08
C GLU A 159 9.73 -17.80 11.40
N GLU A 160 8.52 -17.36 11.07
CA GLU A 160 7.28 -18.12 11.25
C GLU A 160 6.95 -19.06 10.07
N GLY A 161 7.84 -19.18 9.09
CA GLY A 161 7.67 -20.08 7.95
C GLY A 161 6.66 -19.58 6.91
N MET A 162 6.44 -18.26 6.84
CA MET A 162 5.62 -17.65 5.80
C MET A 162 6.47 -17.36 4.56
N SER A 163 5.84 -17.29 3.39
CA SER A 163 6.52 -16.95 2.14
C SER A 163 6.92 -15.47 2.14
N SER A 164 8.04 -15.21 2.79
CA SER A 164 8.70 -13.92 2.91
C SER A 164 10.18 -14.13 3.19
N TYR A 165 11.00 -13.10 2.98
CA TYR A 165 12.40 -13.07 3.39
C TYR A 165 12.71 -11.74 4.06
N PRO A 166 13.73 -11.63 4.94
CA PRO A 166 14.07 -10.38 5.60
C PRO A 166 14.38 -9.27 4.59
N GLY A 167 13.63 -8.16 4.65
CA GLY A 167 13.71 -7.07 3.67
C GLY A 167 12.74 -7.19 2.49
N SER A 168 11.93 -8.25 2.42
CA SER A 168 10.84 -8.36 1.44
C SER A 168 9.82 -7.23 1.64
N LEU A 169 9.22 -6.78 0.54
CA LEU A 169 8.11 -5.81 0.54
C LEU A 169 6.74 -6.48 0.63
N SER A 170 6.69 -7.81 0.64
CA SER A 170 5.46 -8.58 0.73
C SER A 170 5.59 -9.72 1.73
N VAL A 171 4.47 -10.07 2.34
CA VAL A 171 4.26 -11.33 3.06
C VAL A 171 3.12 -12.03 2.36
N VAL A 172 3.30 -13.29 2.01
CA VAL A 172 2.30 -14.09 1.30
C VAL A 172 2.10 -15.39 2.05
N TYR A 173 0.86 -15.69 2.41
CA TYR A 173 0.51 -17.03 2.87
C TYR A 173 0.37 -17.96 1.66
N LYS A 174 1.11 -19.05 1.66
CA LYS A 174 0.98 -20.11 0.67
C LYS A 174 0.55 -21.38 1.37
N LYS A 175 -0.60 -21.92 0.98
CA LYS A 175 -1.19 -23.11 1.61
C LYS A 175 -0.31 -24.36 1.47
N GLU A 176 0.51 -24.43 0.44
CA GLU A 176 1.43 -25.54 0.17
C GLU A 176 2.67 -25.52 1.09
N GLU A 177 3.09 -24.34 1.54
CA GLU A 177 4.32 -24.14 2.32
C GLU A 177 4.04 -24.03 3.82
N ALA A 178 2.86 -23.52 4.21
CA ALA A 178 2.53 -23.25 5.60
C ALA A 178 1.65 -24.35 6.21
N ASN A 179 2.14 -24.98 7.26
CA ASN A 179 1.37 -25.93 8.03
C ASN A 179 0.30 -25.24 8.92
N ALA A 180 -0.73 -25.97 9.32
CA ALA A 180 -1.81 -25.44 10.13
C ALA A 180 -1.37 -24.92 11.50
N GLU A 181 -0.32 -25.50 12.11
CA GLU A 181 0.22 -25.05 13.39
C GLU A 181 0.88 -23.66 13.26
N ALA A 182 1.73 -23.47 12.25
CA ALA A 182 2.33 -22.16 11.98
C ALA A 182 1.27 -21.11 11.66
N ALA A 183 0.27 -21.47 10.84
CA ALA A 183 -0.88 -20.65 10.56
C ALA A 183 -1.65 -20.28 11.85
N GLY A 184 -1.93 -21.28 12.69
CA GLY A 184 -2.67 -21.11 13.94
C GLY A 184 -1.94 -20.21 14.93
N ARG A 185 -0.63 -20.42 15.12
CA ARG A 185 0.21 -19.54 15.96
C ARG A 185 0.17 -18.07 15.51
N ASN A 186 -0.09 -17.83 14.23
CA ASN A 186 -0.21 -16.50 13.65
C ASN A 186 -1.65 -15.98 13.57
N GLY A 187 -2.58 -16.62 14.25
CA GLY A 187 -3.96 -16.17 14.35
C GLY A 187 -4.81 -16.44 13.10
N ILE A 188 -4.34 -17.29 12.18
CA ILE A 188 -5.14 -17.69 11.01
C ILE A 188 -6.17 -18.76 11.45
N LYS A 189 -7.43 -18.37 11.45
CA LYS A 189 -8.56 -19.21 11.85
C LYS A 189 -9.23 -19.87 10.67
N TYR A 190 -9.30 -19.17 9.54
CA TYR A 190 -9.95 -19.64 8.32
C TYR A 190 -9.05 -19.50 7.11
N LEU A 191 -9.17 -20.48 6.21
CA LEU A 191 -8.61 -20.46 4.86
C LEU A 191 -9.75 -20.60 3.86
N ILE A 192 -9.86 -19.65 2.94
CA ILE A 192 -10.82 -19.65 1.83
C ILE A 192 -10.08 -20.13 0.59
N THR A 193 -10.53 -21.22 -0.05
CA THR A 193 -9.83 -21.80 -1.20
C THR A 193 -10.77 -22.49 -2.17
N LYS A 194 -10.45 -22.49 -3.47
CA LYS A 194 -11.18 -23.27 -4.49
C LYS A 194 -10.77 -24.74 -4.52
N SER A 195 -9.52 -25.04 -4.19
CA SER A 195 -9.01 -26.42 -4.16
C SER A 195 -8.58 -26.79 -2.74
N LEU A 196 -8.95 -27.96 -2.30
CA LEU A 196 -8.46 -28.47 -1.02
C LEU A 196 -6.95 -28.65 -1.06
N PRO A 197 -6.22 -28.35 0.04
CA PRO A 197 -4.80 -28.69 0.17
C PRO A 197 -4.58 -30.20 0.05
N ASP A 198 -3.45 -30.62 -0.51
CA ASP A 198 -3.07 -32.03 -0.56
C ASP A 198 -2.95 -32.65 0.84
N ASN A 199 -2.52 -31.85 1.81
CA ASN A 199 -2.45 -32.22 3.21
C ASN A 199 -3.47 -31.41 4.03
N MET A 200 -4.50 -32.08 4.52
CA MET A 200 -5.53 -31.51 5.38
C MET A 200 -5.21 -31.57 6.88
N GLN A 201 -3.96 -31.97 7.24
CA GLN A 201 -3.59 -32.06 8.64
C GLN A 201 -3.70 -30.69 9.34
N GLY A 202 -4.51 -30.65 10.39
CA GLY A 202 -4.82 -29.43 11.13
C GLY A 202 -5.86 -28.52 10.50
N TRP A 203 -6.47 -28.93 9.38
CA TRP A 203 -7.58 -28.23 8.75
C TRP A 203 -8.84 -29.10 8.71
N THR A 204 -9.98 -28.50 8.97
CA THR A 204 -11.30 -29.16 8.83
C THR A 204 -12.18 -28.35 7.89
N LEU A 205 -12.99 -29.05 7.08
CA LEU A 205 -13.97 -28.37 6.24
C LEU A 205 -15.05 -27.76 7.14
N PHE A 206 -15.16 -26.44 7.13
CA PHE A 206 -16.13 -25.70 7.93
C PHE A 206 -17.42 -25.46 7.16
N SER A 207 -17.29 -25.09 5.89
CA SER A 207 -18.42 -24.95 4.95
C SER A 207 -17.91 -25.09 3.52
N GLN A 208 -18.81 -25.51 2.65
CA GLN A 208 -18.56 -25.63 1.21
C GLN A 208 -19.71 -24.98 0.47
N ASP A 209 -19.41 -24.05 -0.41
CA ASP A 209 -20.32 -23.56 -1.44
C ASP A 209 -19.88 -24.12 -2.80
N ALA A 210 -20.70 -24.03 -3.82
CA ALA A 210 -20.50 -24.68 -5.13
C ALA A 210 -19.11 -24.43 -5.76
N SER A 211 -18.45 -23.31 -5.41
CA SER A 211 -17.18 -22.89 -5.98
C SER A 211 -16.04 -22.74 -4.96
N VAL A 212 -16.33 -22.72 -3.65
CA VAL A 212 -15.38 -22.33 -2.62
C VAL A 212 -15.49 -23.19 -1.37
N ASN A 213 -14.34 -23.61 -0.85
CA ASN A 213 -14.22 -24.30 0.43
C ASN A 213 -13.76 -23.32 1.51
N ILE A 214 -14.39 -23.34 2.67
CA ILE A 214 -13.98 -22.65 3.87
C ILE A 214 -13.39 -23.69 4.81
N LEU A 215 -12.09 -23.61 5.07
CA LEU A 215 -11.41 -24.50 6.00
C LEU A 215 -11.20 -23.78 7.33
N LYS A 216 -11.43 -24.49 8.45
CA LYS A 216 -11.16 -24.02 9.80
C LYS A 216 -9.88 -24.66 10.31
N ASN A 217 -9.02 -23.86 10.89
CA ASN A 217 -7.76 -24.29 11.50
C ASN A 217 -8.05 -24.88 12.89
N THR A 218 -7.71 -26.15 13.11
CA THR A 218 -7.86 -26.81 14.42
C THR A 218 -6.77 -26.44 15.42
N ALA A 219 -5.63 -25.93 14.94
CA ALA A 219 -4.53 -25.42 15.74
C ALA A 219 -4.59 -23.88 15.93
N TYR A 220 -5.72 -23.24 15.65
CA TYR A 220 -5.90 -21.80 15.80
C TYR A 220 -5.61 -21.33 17.22
N GLN A 221 -4.88 -20.24 17.32
CA GLN A 221 -4.62 -19.52 18.56
C GLN A 221 -5.07 -18.05 18.40
N PRO A 222 -5.72 -17.45 19.42
CA PRO A 222 -6.17 -16.05 19.36
C PRO A 222 -5.04 -15.07 19.09
N MET A 223 -5.33 -13.97 18.42
CA MET A 223 -4.35 -12.91 18.12
C MET A 223 -3.87 -12.16 19.36
N ILE A 224 -4.68 -12.10 20.41
CA ILE A 224 -4.30 -11.61 21.73
C ILE A 224 -4.51 -12.76 22.70
N ARG A 225 -3.45 -13.27 23.28
CA ARG A 225 -3.51 -14.45 24.16
C ARG A 225 -2.39 -14.43 25.19
N PHE A 226 -2.63 -15.04 26.31
CA PHE A 226 -1.56 -15.37 27.22
C PHE A 226 -0.68 -16.49 26.65
N GLU A 227 0.57 -16.53 27.06
CA GLU A 227 1.47 -17.67 26.79
C GLU A 227 1.01 -18.90 27.58
N ASN A 228 0.42 -18.70 28.74
CA ASN A 228 -0.12 -19.75 29.59
C ASN A 228 -1.62 -19.98 29.31
N GLU A 229 -1.98 -21.23 28.99
CA GLU A 229 -3.36 -21.65 28.66
C GLU A 229 -4.37 -21.53 29.81
N LYS A 230 -3.91 -21.37 31.06
CA LYS A 230 -4.79 -21.17 32.22
C LYS A 230 -5.34 -19.75 32.34
N CYS A 231 -4.82 -18.82 31.56
CA CYS A 231 -5.25 -17.44 31.52
C CYS A 231 -6.13 -17.19 30.30
N GLU A 232 -7.15 -16.36 30.46
CA GLU A 232 -8.13 -16.10 29.42
C GLU A 232 -8.07 -14.66 28.92
N THR A 233 -8.41 -14.49 27.65
CA THR A 233 -8.60 -13.17 27.03
C THR A 233 -9.99 -13.12 26.41
N ARG A 234 -10.68 -12.00 26.60
CA ARG A 234 -11.98 -11.76 25.99
C ARG A 234 -11.95 -10.43 25.25
N ILE A 235 -11.98 -10.48 23.93
CA ILE A 235 -12.07 -9.28 23.10
C ILE A 235 -13.46 -8.67 23.25
N GLU A 236 -13.55 -7.41 23.61
CA GLU A 236 -14.81 -6.67 23.77
C GLU A 236 -15.15 -5.87 22.52
N SER A 237 -14.15 -5.21 21.93
CA SER A 237 -14.34 -4.46 20.69
C SER A 237 -13.06 -4.40 19.87
N VAL A 238 -13.25 -4.39 18.55
CA VAL A 238 -12.20 -4.14 17.56
C VAL A 238 -12.75 -3.11 16.57
N GLU A 239 -12.16 -1.94 16.57
CA GLU A 239 -12.44 -0.86 15.64
C GLU A 239 -11.15 -0.42 14.96
N ASN A 240 -11.24 0.45 13.95
CA ASN A 240 -10.07 0.96 13.24
C ASN A 240 -9.08 1.64 14.21
N GLY A 241 -7.98 0.95 14.50
CA GLY A 241 -6.93 1.43 15.39
C GLY A 241 -7.27 1.41 16.87
N LYS A 242 -8.39 0.77 17.29
CA LYS A 242 -8.77 0.63 18.70
C LYS A 242 -9.15 -0.80 19.01
N ILE A 243 -8.65 -1.31 20.12
CA ILE A 243 -8.97 -2.65 20.61
C ILE A 243 -9.18 -2.55 22.12
N ALA A 244 -10.26 -3.16 22.61
CA ALA A 244 -10.52 -3.33 24.03
C ALA A 244 -10.66 -4.82 24.35
N THR A 245 -9.96 -5.27 25.40
CA THR A 245 -9.96 -6.67 25.81
C THR A 245 -9.94 -6.80 27.33
N LYS A 246 -10.69 -7.74 27.87
CA LYS A 246 -10.62 -8.19 29.25
C LYS A 246 -9.61 -9.34 29.36
N LEU A 247 -8.86 -9.29 30.43
CA LEU A 247 -7.78 -10.21 30.72
C LEU A 247 -8.02 -10.87 32.08
N PHE A 248 -7.88 -12.18 32.14
CA PHE A 248 -8.10 -12.97 33.35
C PHE A 248 -6.84 -13.78 33.64
N ASN A 249 -6.00 -13.26 34.53
CA ASN A 249 -4.79 -13.96 34.98
C ASN A 249 -5.04 -14.60 36.35
N GLU A 250 -5.41 -15.87 36.34
CA GLU A 250 -5.68 -16.67 37.55
C GLU A 250 -4.42 -17.33 38.13
N ASN A 251 -3.25 -17.09 37.55
CA ASN A 251 -2.00 -17.63 38.05
C ASN A 251 -1.51 -16.89 39.31
N GLU A 252 -0.55 -17.49 40.01
CA GLU A 252 0.08 -16.92 41.21
C GLU A 252 1.17 -15.87 40.87
N LYS A 253 1.44 -15.61 39.61
CA LYS A 253 2.49 -14.70 39.14
C LYS A 253 2.02 -13.92 37.90
N PRO A 254 2.67 -12.78 37.59
CA PRO A 254 2.43 -12.09 36.34
C PRO A 254 2.69 -13.00 35.15
N GLU A 255 1.85 -12.90 34.12
CA GLU A 255 1.94 -13.72 32.92
C GLU A 255 2.10 -12.87 31.66
N LYS A 256 2.78 -13.44 30.68
CA LYS A 256 3.04 -12.82 29.41
C LYS A 256 1.79 -12.86 28.52
N LEU A 257 1.33 -11.71 28.06
CA LEU A 257 0.32 -11.53 27.04
C LEU A 257 1.01 -11.29 25.70
N ILE A 258 0.75 -12.14 24.72
CA ILE A 258 1.23 -12.01 23.35
C ILE A 258 0.15 -11.31 22.53
N ILE A 259 0.56 -10.28 21.78
CA ILE A 259 -0.31 -9.48 20.91
C ILE A 259 0.24 -9.57 19.48
N LEU A 260 -0.43 -10.31 18.61
CA LEU A 260 0.01 -10.55 17.22
C LEU A 260 -0.28 -9.33 16.31
N ILE A 261 0.06 -8.17 16.79
CA ILE A 261 0.04 -6.90 16.06
C ILE A 261 1.47 -6.38 16.02
N PRO A 262 1.98 -5.93 14.86
CA PRO A 262 3.32 -5.39 14.77
C PRO A 262 3.57 -4.24 15.74
N TRP A 263 4.68 -4.31 16.45
CA TRP A 263 5.12 -3.24 17.34
C TRP A 263 5.37 -1.95 16.54
N HIS A 264 4.76 -0.87 16.99
CA HIS A 264 4.96 0.45 16.41
C HIS A 264 4.79 1.52 17.50
N GLN A 265 5.61 2.56 17.47
CA GLN A 265 5.58 3.66 18.44
C GLN A 265 4.26 4.44 18.48
N GLY A 266 3.39 4.26 17.50
CA GLY A 266 2.05 4.86 17.45
C GLY A 266 1.03 4.12 18.31
N TRP A 267 1.31 2.93 18.81
CA TRP A 267 0.43 2.21 19.72
C TRP A 267 0.52 2.77 21.14
N GLN A 268 -0.60 3.15 21.69
CA GLN A 268 -0.78 3.57 23.08
C GLN A 268 -1.60 2.50 23.77
N LEU A 269 -0.98 1.83 24.75
CA LEU A 269 -1.61 0.77 25.54
C LEU A 269 -1.91 1.29 26.93
N LYS A 270 -3.10 0.95 27.44
CA LYS A 270 -3.47 1.22 28.84
C LYS A 270 -3.99 -0.05 29.49
N LEU A 271 -3.42 -0.37 30.65
CA LEU A 271 -3.88 -1.44 31.51
C LEU A 271 -4.62 -0.77 32.70
N ASP A 272 -5.89 -1.06 32.86
CA ASP A 272 -6.75 -0.43 33.91
C ASP A 272 -6.67 1.11 33.88
N GLY A 273 -6.63 1.67 32.66
CA GLY A 273 -6.53 3.11 32.45
C GLY A 273 -5.12 3.72 32.62
N LYS A 274 -4.11 2.95 33.05
CA LYS A 274 -2.72 3.41 33.20
C LYS A 274 -1.92 3.10 31.96
N ASP A 275 -1.12 4.05 31.50
CA ASP A 275 -0.25 3.85 30.34
C ASP A 275 0.80 2.79 30.60
N ILE A 276 0.97 1.86 29.67
CA ILE A 276 1.99 0.83 29.68
C ILE A 276 2.70 0.80 28.32
N VAL A 277 3.94 0.35 28.32
CA VAL A 277 4.76 0.24 27.10
C VAL A 277 4.92 -1.23 26.76
N PRO A 278 4.54 -1.65 25.55
CA PRO A 278 4.74 -3.03 25.13
C PRO A 278 6.20 -3.29 24.75
N ASP A 279 6.69 -4.46 25.10
CA ASP A 279 7.94 -5.01 24.58
C ASP A 279 7.73 -5.68 23.22
N LYS A 280 8.83 -6.05 22.55
CA LYS A 280 8.78 -6.78 21.29
C LYS A 280 8.74 -8.28 21.54
N TYR A 281 7.65 -8.91 21.11
CA TYR A 281 7.58 -10.37 20.99
C TYR A 281 8.25 -10.81 19.69
N LYS A 282 9.27 -11.67 19.80
CA LYS A 282 10.13 -12.07 18.68
C LYS A 282 10.67 -10.82 17.94
N SER A 283 10.77 -10.87 16.63
CA SER A 283 11.33 -9.75 15.85
C SER A 283 10.38 -8.57 15.62
N ALA A 284 9.07 -8.74 15.74
CA ALA A 284 8.13 -7.69 15.29
C ALA A 284 6.85 -7.49 16.09
N MET A 285 6.31 -8.49 16.77
CA MET A 285 5.01 -8.39 17.44
C MET A 285 5.14 -7.71 18.81
N MET A 286 4.03 -7.53 19.53
CA MET A 286 4.04 -6.94 20.87
C MET A 286 3.85 -7.99 21.96
N GLU A 287 4.44 -7.75 23.13
CA GLU A 287 4.15 -8.49 24.36
C GLU A 287 4.06 -7.54 25.56
N VAL A 288 3.32 -7.95 26.59
CA VAL A 288 3.12 -7.19 27.81
C VAL A 288 3.06 -8.18 29.00
N MET A 289 3.65 -7.83 30.14
CA MET A 289 3.47 -8.59 31.38
C MET A 289 2.18 -8.11 32.07
N ILE A 290 1.26 -9.02 32.34
CA ILE A 290 -0.03 -8.76 32.99
C ILE A 290 0.03 -9.26 34.43
N PRO A 291 -0.25 -8.41 35.43
CA PRO A 291 -0.31 -8.81 36.84
C PRO A 291 -1.36 -9.90 37.09
N ILE A 292 -1.38 -10.41 38.31
CA ILE A 292 -2.40 -11.37 38.78
C ILE A 292 -3.74 -10.65 38.88
N GLY A 293 -4.82 -11.32 38.47
CA GLY A 293 -6.18 -10.83 38.59
C GLY A 293 -6.87 -10.49 37.27
N ASN A 294 -7.94 -9.73 37.39
CA ASN A 294 -8.75 -9.30 36.26
C ASN A 294 -8.36 -7.89 35.85
N HIS A 295 -8.08 -7.72 34.56
CA HIS A 295 -7.60 -6.44 34.02
C HIS A 295 -8.35 -6.08 32.74
N GLU A 296 -8.35 -4.80 32.41
CA GLU A 296 -8.80 -4.27 31.14
C GLU A 296 -7.63 -3.66 30.36
N LEU A 297 -7.38 -4.16 29.17
CA LEU A 297 -6.39 -3.64 28.24
C LEU A 297 -7.07 -2.88 27.12
N THR A 298 -6.75 -1.61 26.96
CA THR A 298 -7.15 -0.80 25.81
C THR A 298 -5.93 -0.43 24.98
N MET A 299 -6.07 -0.52 23.66
CA MET A 299 -5.03 -0.22 22.69
C MET A 299 -5.56 0.79 21.69
N ASN A 300 -4.85 1.90 21.50
CA ASN A 300 -5.20 2.93 20.53
C ASN A 300 -4.00 3.24 19.62
N PHE A 301 -4.21 3.24 18.32
CA PHE A 301 -3.17 3.59 17.37
C PHE A 301 -3.29 5.04 16.91
N HIS A 302 -2.20 5.78 17.06
CA HIS A 302 -2.07 7.15 16.56
C HIS A 302 -0.84 7.23 15.64
N PRO A 303 -1.01 7.55 14.34
CA PRO A 303 0.14 7.76 13.47
C PRO A 303 1.08 8.82 14.04
N VAL A 304 2.35 8.49 14.12
CA VAL A 304 3.38 9.39 14.63
C VAL A 304 3.51 10.61 13.72
N TYR A 305 3.68 11.79 14.31
CA TYR A 305 3.78 13.07 13.60
C TYR A 305 2.55 13.49 12.78
N LEU A 306 1.40 12.84 12.95
CA LEU A 306 0.18 13.22 12.22
C LEU A 306 -0.25 14.65 12.55
N LYS A 307 -0.19 15.04 13.84
CA LYS A 307 -0.56 16.40 14.30
C LYS A 307 0.38 17.46 13.73
N GLU A 308 1.67 17.22 13.83
CA GLU A 308 2.72 18.12 13.34
C GLU A 308 2.64 18.28 11.83
N GLY A 309 2.49 17.17 11.10
CA GLY A 309 2.32 17.17 9.65
C GLY A 309 1.06 17.92 9.22
N THR A 310 -0.05 17.74 9.94
CA THR A 310 -1.29 18.48 9.68
C THR A 310 -1.11 19.98 9.87
N ILE A 311 -0.46 20.42 10.95
CA ILE A 311 -0.19 21.83 11.24
C ILE A 311 0.65 22.43 10.12
N VAL A 312 1.75 21.77 9.72
CA VAL A 312 2.63 22.22 8.63
C VAL A 312 1.86 22.32 7.32
N SER A 313 1.02 21.33 7.00
CA SER A 313 0.20 21.33 5.77
C SER A 313 -0.80 22.48 5.75
N VAL A 314 -1.49 22.75 6.87
CA VAL A 314 -2.44 23.86 6.97
C VAL A 314 -1.72 25.21 6.80
N ILE A 315 -0.60 25.42 7.51
CA ILE A 315 0.19 26.66 7.39
C ILE A 315 0.66 26.85 5.96
N SER A 316 1.21 25.83 5.33
CA SER A 316 1.69 25.87 3.95
C SER A 316 0.58 26.22 2.96
N THR A 317 -0.60 25.64 3.17
CA THR A 317 -1.79 25.91 2.35
C THR A 317 -2.24 27.38 2.48
N VAL A 318 -2.30 27.90 3.71
CA VAL A 318 -2.67 29.30 3.98
C VAL A 318 -1.65 30.25 3.34
N LEU A 319 -0.35 29.98 3.49
CA LEU A 319 0.71 30.78 2.89
C LEU A 319 0.63 30.76 1.35
N PHE A 320 0.40 29.60 0.75
CA PHE A 320 0.25 29.45 -0.70
C PHE A 320 -0.89 30.31 -1.26
N PHE A 321 -2.07 30.18 -0.68
CA PHE A 321 -3.23 30.99 -1.10
C PHE A 321 -3.05 32.48 -0.81
N GLY A 322 -2.41 32.83 0.31
CA GLY A 322 -2.05 34.20 0.65
C GLY A 322 -1.13 34.83 -0.41
N LEU A 323 -0.11 34.10 -0.83
CA LEU A 323 0.80 34.54 -1.89
C LEU A 323 0.09 34.71 -3.25
N LEU A 324 -0.77 33.75 -3.60
CA LEU A 324 -1.60 33.86 -4.81
C LEU A 324 -2.49 35.09 -4.79
N PHE A 325 -3.13 35.37 -3.67
CA PHE A 325 -4.00 36.52 -3.49
C PHE A 325 -3.22 37.85 -3.61
N VAL A 326 -2.08 37.96 -2.96
CA VAL A 326 -1.20 39.13 -3.05
C VAL A 326 -0.73 39.34 -4.50
N ASN A 327 -0.33 38.27 -5.17
CA ASN A 327 0.14 38.32 -6.56
C ASN A 327 -0.98 38.72 -7.52
N HIS A 328 -2.19 38.19 -7.32
CA HIS A 328 -3.37 38.57 -8.09
C HIS A 328 -3.71 40.05 -7.90
N ARG A 329 -3.69 40.58 -6.67
CA ARG A 329 -3.89 42.01 -6.40
C ARG A 329 -2.82 42.89 -7.07
N LYS A 330 -1.55 42.50 -7.05
CA LYS A 330 -0.45 43.22 -7.71
C LYS A 330 -0.64 43.24 -9.23
N SER A 331 -1.04 42.14 -9.83
CA SER A 331 -1.34 42.05 -11.27
C SER A 331 -2.49 42.96 -11.69
N ARG A 332 -3.60 43.00 -10.93
CA ARG A 332 -4.71 43.93 -11.18
C ARG A 332 -4.27 45.40 -11.07
N LYS A 333 -3.46 45.76 -10.07
CA LYS A 333 -2.97 47.16 -9.98
C LYS A 333 -2.10 47.55 -11.16
N ARG A 334 -1.26 46.64 -11.70
CA ARG A 334 -0.44 46.90 -12.89
C ARG A 334 -1.28 47.08 -14.15
N LEU A 335 -2.40 46.37 -14.32
CA LEU A 335 -3.32 46.55 -15.45
C LEU A 335 -4.05 47.89 -15.39
N LEU A 336 -4.31 48.45 -14.21
CA LEU A 336 -4.99 49.73 -14.01
C LEU A 336 -4.04 50.95 -14.19
N ILE A 337 -2.71 50.73 -14.23
CA ILE A 337 -1.70 51.79 -14.37
C ILE A 337 -1.15 51.90 -15.81
N LEU A 338 -1.57 51.03 -16.75
CA LEU A 338 -1.23 51.17 -18.15
C LEU A 338 -1.97 52.40 -18.71
N PRO A 339 -1.29 53.50 -19.12
CA PRO A 339 -1.96 54.61 -19.75
C PRO A 339 -2.55 54.14 -21.06
N GLU A 340 -3.81 54.54 -21.33
CA GLU A 340 -4.43 54.44 -22.65
C GLU A 340 -3.43 55.02 -23.67
N ARG A 341 -2.77 54.15 -24.42
CA ARG A 341 -2.03 54.63 -25.61
C ARG A 341 -3.11 55.14 -26.59
N GLY A 342 -3.20 56.46 -26.60
CA GLY A 342 -4.04 57.14 -27.55
C GLY A 342 -3.78 56.62 -28.97
N ILE A 343 -4.80 56.22 -29.63
CA ILE A 343 -4.80 55.96 -31.06
C ILE A 343 -4.61 57.35 -31.72
N ILE A 344 -3.40 57.57 -32.23
CA ILE A 344 -3.12 58.71 -33.09
C ILE A 344 -3.52 58.21 -34.50
N TYR A 345 -4.51 58.90 -35.09
CA TYR A 345 -4.95 58.72 -36.44
C TYR A 345 -3.90 59.06 -37.48
#